data_01624a7831cde9af6ec00c120f00f4fa
#
_entry.id   01624a7831cde9af6ec00c120f00f4fa
#
_cell.length_a   1.000
_cell.length_b   1.000
_cell.length_c   1.000
_cell.angle_alpha   90.00
_cell.angle_beta   90.00
_cell.angle_gamma   90.00
#
_symmetry.space_group_name_H-M   'P 1'
#
loop_
_entity.id
_entity.type
_entity.pdbx_description
1 polymer ?
#
loop_
_entity_poly.entity_id
_entity_poly.type
_entity_poly.pdbx_seq_one_letter_code
_entity_poly.pdbx_strand_id
1 'polypeptide(L)' 'MSYQKRNQLLEVIQEYKSDNAALKKQIEDLQKQLIDAELRIKQLLIKYEHSVQDNTKQE' A
#
# COMPACT_ATOMS: atom_id res chain seq x y z
N MET A 1 25.52 12.55 34.59
CA MET A 1 25.89 11.54 33.63
C MET A 1 24.72 10.74 33.09
N SER A 2 23.87 10.26 33.96
CA SER A 2 22.69 9.49 33.56
C SER A 2 21.66 10.32 32.81
N TYR A 3 21.59 11.62 33.07
CA TYR A 3 20.61 12.48 32.41
C TYR A 3 20.86 12.62 30.92
N GLN A 4 22.11 12.76 30.52
CA GLN A 4 22.44 12.91 29.11
C GLN A 4 22.14 11.64 28.31
N LYS A 5 22.52 10.50 28.89
CA LYS A 5 22.22 9.22 28.23
C LYS A 5 20.73 8.98 28.12
N ARG A 6 19.99 9.33 29.17
CA ARG A 6 18.55 9.15 29.19
C ARG A 6 17.88 10.03 28.12
N ASN A 7 18.33 11.28 27.99
CA ASN A 7 17.78 12.20 27.01
C ASN A 7 18.09 11.73 25.60
N GLN A 8 19.29 11.23 25.36
CA GLN A 8 19.66 10.69 24.06
C GLN A 8 18.82 9.48 23.70
N LEU A 9 18.56 8.60 24.66
CA LEU A 9 17.71 7.44 24.42
C LEU A 9 16.29 7.85 24.12
N LEU A 10 15.79 8.85 24.82
CA LEU A 10 14.44 9.35 24.57
C LEU A 10 14.33 9.96 23.18
N GLU A 11 15.36 10.68 22.75
CA GLU A 11 15.37 11.26 21.39
C GLU A 11 15.37 10.16 20.34
N VAL A 12 16.16 9.13 20.52
CA VAL A 12 16.22 8.01 19.59
C VAL A 12 14.87 7.30 19.53
N ILE A 13 14.23 7.09 20.68
CA ILE A 13 12.93 6.46 20.74
C ILE A 13 11.90 7.29 19.99
N GLN A 14 11.92 8.60 20.15
CA GLN A 14 11.01 9.49 19.47
C GLN A 14 11.23 9.46 17.96
N GLU A 15 12.48 9.41 17.53
CA GLU A 15 12.78 9.31 16.10
C GLU A 15 12.24 8.00 15.52
N TYR A 16 12.45 6.89 16.21
CA TYR A 16 11.94 5.60 15.76
C TYR A 16 10.42 5.59 15.71
N LYS A 17 9.77 6.19 16.69
CA LYS A 17 8.31 6.27 16.68
C LYS A 17 7.80 7.08 15.50
N SER A 18 8.47 8.19 15.22
CA SER A 18 8.11 9.03 14.08
C SER A 18 8.32 8.30 12.76
N ASP A 19 9.46 7.64 12.63
CA ASP A 19 9.76 6.86 11.43
C ASP A 19 8.76 5.73 11.24
N ASN A 20 8.41 5.05 12.31
CA ASN A 20 7.43 3.96 12.25
C ASN A 20 6.07 4.47 11.81
N ALA A 21 5.66 5.62 12.32
CA ALA A 21 4.38 6.21 11.92
C ALA A 21 4.38 6.57 10.43
N ALA A 22 5.48 7.14 9.94
CA ALA A 22 5.61 7.49 8.53
C ALA A 22 5.59 6.24 7.65
N LEU A 23 6.34 5.21 8.06
CA LEU A 23 6.37 3.95 7.31
C LEU A 23 5.00 3.28 7.29
N LYS A 24 4.30 3.31 8.41
CA LYS A 24 2.97 2.73 8.50
C LYS A 24 2.02 3.41 7.53
N LYS A 25 2.13 4.74 7.42
CA LYS A 25 1.32 5.49 6.49
C LYS A 25 1.65 5.13 5.05
N GLN A 26 2.93 4.97 4.73
CA GLN A 26 3.34 4.54 3.40
C GLN A 26 2.81 3.16 3.06
N ILE A 27 2.83 2.26 4.02
CA ILE A 27 2.29 0.91 3.82
C ILE A 27 0.79 0.98 3.51
N GLU A 28 0.05 1.77 4.25
CA GLU A 28 -1.38 1.94 4.02
C GLU A 28 -1.65 2.50 2.63
N ASP A 29 -0.88 3.50 2.21
CA ASP A 29 -1.03 4.08 0.88
C ASP A 29 -0.73 3.06 -0.21
N LEU A 30 0.33 2.29 -0.04
CA LEU A 30 0.70 1.25 -1.00
C LEU A 30 -0.36 0.16 -1.07
N GLN A 31 -0.95 -0.21 0.06
CA GLN A 31 -2.03 -1.18 0.10
C GLN A 31 -3.25 -0.67 -0.68
N LYS A 32 -3.59 0.60 -0.52
CA LYS A 32 -4.68 1.20 -1.28
C LYS A 32 -4.40 1.16 -2.78
N GLN A 33 -3.19 1.51 -3.17
CA GLN A 33 -2.81 1.47 -4.57
C GLN A 33 -2.88 0.06 -5.13
N LEU A 34 -2.47 -0.90 -4.35
CA LEU A 34 -2.53 -2.30 -4.76
C LEU A 34 -3.98 -2.76 -4.96
N ILE A 35 -4.86 -2.41 -4.04
CA ILE A 35 -6.28 -2.75 -4.15
C ILE A 35 -6.88 -2.10 -5.39
N ASP A 36 -6.56 -0.84 -5.64
CA ASP A 36 -7.06 -0.15 -6.83
C ASP A 36 -6.56 -0.82 -8.11
N ALA A 37 -5.29 -1.20 -8.13
CA ALA A 37 -4.72 -1.87 -9.29
C ALA A 37 -5.39 -3.23 -9.54
N GLU A 38 -5.60 -3.99 -8.49
CA GLU A 38 -6.27 -5.28 -8.59
C GLU A 38 -7.70 -5.12 -9.12
N LEU A 39 -8.38 -4.08 -8.67
CA LEU A 39 -9.74 -3.82 -9.10
C LEU A 39 -9.77 -3.47 -10.59
N ARG A 40 -8.82 -2.68 -11.05
CA ARG A 40 -8.70 -2.35 -12.47
C ARG A 40 -8.43 -3.59 -13.31
N ILE A 41 -7.56 -4.46 -12.82
CA ILE A 41 -7.27 -5.71 -13.49
C ILE A 41 -8.53 -6.55 -13.62
N LYS A 42 -9.30 -6.66 -12.56
CA LYS A 42 -10.58 -7.39 -12.59
C LYS A 42 -11.52 -6.82 -13.62
N GLN A 43 -11.65 -5.49 -13.65
CA GLN A 43 -12.53 -4.83 -14.62
C GLN A 43 -12.09 -5.09 -16.05
N LEU A 44 -10.79 -5.04 -16.30
CA LEU A 44 -10.26 -5.32 -17.62
C LEU A 44 -10.47 -6.76 -18.02
N LEU A 45 -10.32 -7.68 -17.09
CA LEU A 45 -10.58 -9.10 -17.37
C LEU A 45 -12.03 -9.35 -17.72
N ILE A 46 -12.96 -8.72 -17.00
CA ILE A 46 -14.38 -8.84 -17.30
C ILE A 46 -14.68 -8.31 -18.69
N LYS A 47 -14.13 -7.16 -19.03
CA LYS A 47 -14.31 -6.60 -20.36
C LYS A 47 -13.76 -7.51 -21.44
N TYR A 48 -12.59 -8.07 -21.19
CA TYR A 48 -11.98 -8.99 -22.14
C TYR A 48 -12.83 -10.23 -22.34
N GLU A 49 -13.35 -10.80 -21.26
CA GLU A 49 -14.21 -11.96 -21.33
C GLU A 49 -15.48 -11.68 -22.14
N HIS A 50 -16.07 -10.51 -21.91
CA HIS A 50 -17.24 -10.09 -22.68
C HIS A 50 -16.92 -9.99 -24.17
N SER A 51 -15.79 -9.39 -24.50
CA SER A 51 -15.36 -9.25 -25.89
C SER A 51 -15.17 -10.62 -26.55
N VAL A 52 -14.54 -11.54 -25.83
CA VAL A 52 -14.31 -12.88 -26.35
C VAL A 52 -15.63 -13.62 -26.56
N GLN A 53 -16.56 -13.49 -25.60
CA GLN A 53 -17.86 -14.12 -25.73
C GLN A 53 -18.65 -13.55 -26.91
N ASP A 54 -18.60 -12.23 -27.09
CA ASP A 54 -19.27 -11.59 -28.21
C ASP A 54 -18.71 -12.08 -29.54
N ASN A 55 -17.40 -12.19 -29.63
CA ASN A 55 -16.76 -12.71 -30.84
C ASN A 55 -17.15 -14.14 -31.11
N THR A 56 -17.24 -14.95 -30.08
CA THR A 56 -17.65 -16.34 -30.20
C THR A 56 -19.09 -16.44 -30.70
N LYS A 57 -19.94 -15.57 -30.20
CA LYS A 57 -21.35 -15.56 -30.63
C LYS A 57 -21.50 -15.17 -32.08
N GLN A 58 -20.63 -14.33 -32.61
CA GLN A 58 -20.67 -13.91 -33.98
C GLN A 58 -20.26 -15.00 -34.97
N GLU A 59 -19.46 -15.95 -34.46
CA GLU A 59 -19.07 -17.08 -35.29
C GLU A 59 -20.22 -18.08 -35.41
#